data_3506d946f6383d5161eea231f10c9d3d
#
_entry.id   3506d946f6383d5161eea231f10c9d3d
#
_cell.length_a   1.000
_cell.length_b   1.000
_cell.length_c   1.000
_cell.angle_alpha   90.00
_cell.angle_beta   90.00
_cell.angle_gamma   90.00
#
_symmetry.space_group_name_H-M   'P 1'
#
loop_
_entity.id
_entity.type
_entity.pdbx_description
1 polymer ?
#
loop_
_entity_poly.entity_id
_entity_poly.type
_entity_poly.pdbx_seq_one_letter_code
_entity_poly.pdbx_strand_id
1 'polypeptide(L)'
;MRYNAVDDPLCYPDTHVLRNEADIADQAELDEFEQLMFDSRAEEELPGGNLDFMHFCALHHHFFQDIYEWAGQPRTVRTGKGDNWFCYPEYIGSEATKLFTELANRNFFADAKDEAEFAQDAAWFLSELNAIHTFREGNGRIQLVFLTLLTRHAGFKFDEDQLRPEEFLKAMIVSFDGELGALADEIKRVI
;
A
#
# COMPACT_ATOMS: atom_id res chain seq x y z
N MET A 1 7.10 -2.09 13.26
CA MET A 1 8.22 -2.95 12.77
C MET A 1 8.93 -2.18 11.66
N ARG A 2 10.24 -2.05 11.76
CA ARG A 2 11.05 -1.33 10.75
C ARG A 2 11.41 -2.24 9.59
N TYR A 3 11.56 -1.67 8.40
CA TYR A 3 12.08 -2.38 7.24
C TYR A 3 13.58 -2.56 7.35
N ASN A 4 14.08 -3.74 6.99
CA ASN A 4 15.50 -3.96 6.77
C ASN A 4 15.83 -3.48 5.35
N ALA A 5 16.74 -2.54 5.23
CA ALA A 5 17.35 -2.15 3.96
C ALA A 5 18.86 -2.32 4.08
N VAL A 6 19.48 -2.79 3.01
CA VAL A 6 20.94 -2.86 2.92
C VAL A 6 21.41 -1.55 2.30
N ASP A 7 22.27 -0.81 3.01
CA ASP A 7 22.84 0.48 2.57
C ASP A 7 21.78 1.43 1.97
N ASP A 8 20.86 1.92 2.82
CA ASP A 8 19.77 2.79 2.38
C ASP A 8 20.21 4.24 2.25
N PRO A 9 20.46 4.74 1.02
CA PRO A 9 20.88 6.12 0.80
C PRO A 9 19.80 7.15 1.10
N LEU A 10 18.54 6.69 1.30
CA LEU A 10 17.40 7.54 1.63
C LEU A 10 17.32 7.87 3.12
N CYS A 11 18.17 7.27 3.97
CA CYS A 11 18.23 7.60 5.38
C CYS A 11 19.25 8.74 5.67
N TYR A 12 19.06 9.41 6.80
CA TYR A 12 20.13 10.28 7.34
C TYR A 12 21.34 9.43 7.75
N PRO A 13 22.58 9.97 7.64
CA PRO A 13 23.79 9.25 7.99
C PRO A 13 23.72 8.64 9.40
N ASP A 14 24.14 7.40 9.54
CA ASP A 14 24.20 6.66 10.81
C ASP A 14 22.84 6.50 11.53
N THR A 15 21.73 6.63 10.79
CA THR A 15 20.37 6.47 11.31
C THR A 15 19.55 5.51 10.45
N HIS A 16 18.32 5.22 10.91
CA HIS A 16 17.28 4.55 10.11
C HIS A 16 16.13 5.50 9.74
N VAL A 17 16.29 6.80 10.04
CA VAL A 17 15.29 7.82 9.75
C VAL A 17 15.40 8.24 8.29
N LEU A 18 14.31 8.15 7.56
CA LEU A 18 14.24 8.56 6.17
C LEU A 18 14.42 10.08 6.04
N ARG A 19 15.22 10.50 5.06
CA ARG A 19 15.32 11.92 4.68
C ARG A 19 13.96 12.40 4.23
N ASN A 20 13.55 13.56 4.71
CA ASN A 20 12.25 14.14 4.50
C ASN A 20 12.34 15.65 4.28
N GLU A 21 11.29 16.24 3.72
CA GLU A 21 11.23 17.67 3.36
C GLU A 21 11.25 18.62 4.58
N ALA A 22 10.94 18.11 5.77
CA ALA A 22 10.94 18.89 7.01
C ALA A 22 12.27 18.82 7.78
N ASP A 23 13.30 18.11 7.25
CA ASP A 23 14.60 17.88 7.91
C ASP A 23 14.49 17.24 9.31
N ILE A 24 13.44 16.46 9.57
CA ILE A 24 13.22 15.75 10.83
C ILE A 24 14.14 14.52 10.89
N ALA A 25 15.01 14.46 11.92
CA ALA A 25 15.95 13.36 12.13
C ALA A 25 15.60 12.47 13.33
N ASP A 26 14.53 12.75 14.06
CA ASP A 26 13.95 11.88 15.09
C ASP A 26 12.80 11.06 14.52
N GLN A 27 12.80 9.75 14.77
CA GLN A 27 11.79 8.86 14.18
C GLN A 27 10.38 9.10 14.73
N ALA A 28 10.24 9.40 16.02
CA ALA A 28 8.92 9.59 16.61
C ALA A 28 8.30 10.90 16.10
N GLU A 29 9.10 11.93 15.96
CA GLU A 29 8.69 13.22 15.37
C GLU A 29 8.32 13.06 13.89
N LEU A 30 9.06 12.23 13.14
CA LEU A 30 8.74 11.94 11.74
C LEU A 30 7.43 11.13 11.62
N ASP A 31 7.21 10.15 12.49
CA ASP A 31 5.98 9.37 12.50
C ASP A 31 4.73 10.25 12.76
N GLU A 32 4.85 11.24 13.69
CA GLU A 32 3.80 12.22 13.96
C GLU A 32 3.57 13.15 12.77
N PHE A 33 4.64 13.64 12.15
CA PHE A 33 4.57 14.49 10.96
C PHE A 33 3.95 13.76 9.76
N GLU A 34 4.34 12.49 9.52
CA GLU A 34 3.72 11.67 8.49
C GLU A 34 2.21 11.52 8.69
N GLN A 35 1.79 11.25 9.94
CA GLN A 35 0.36 11.08 10.22
C GLN A 35 -0.39 12.39 9.96
N LEU A 36 0.13 13.52 10.43
CA LEU A 36 -0.49 14.83 10.24
C LEU A 36 -0.64 15.19 8.76
N MET A 37 0.40 14.96 7.96
CA MET A 37 0.37 15.26 6.52
C MET A 37 -0.56 14.31 5.78
N PHE A 38 -0.55 13.02 6.12
CA PHE A 38 -1.44 12.02 5.54
C PHE A 38 -2.91 12.37 5.80
N ASP A 39 -3.26 12.72 7.04
CA ASP A 39 -4.63 13.10 7.41
C ASP A 39 -5.07 14.38 6.69
N SER A 40 -4.19 15.37 6.58
CA SER A 40 -4.47 16.60 5.82
C SER A 40 -4.76 16.31 4.36
N ARG A 41 -4.00 15.44 3.72
CA ARG A 41 -4.22 15.04 2.32
C ARG A 41 -5.45 14.17 2.13
N ALA A 42 -5.88 13.43 3.15
CA ALA A 42 -7.10 12.63 3.11
C ALA A 42 -8.38 13.48 3.02
N GLU A 43 -8.33 14.76 3.43
CA GLU A 43 -9.44 15.71 3.30
C GLU A 43 -9.58 16.29 1.88
N GLU A 44 -8.56 16.09 1.03
CA GLU A 44 -8.55 16.61 -0.33
C GLU A 44 -9.19 15.62 -1.32
N GLU A 45 -9.52 16.11 -2.54
CA GLU A 45 -9.95 15.24 -3.62
C GLU A 45 -8.80 14.35 -4.09
N LEU A 46 -9.04 13.04 -4.11
CA LEU A 46 -8.05 12.08 -4.58
C LEU A 46 -7.75 12.25 -6.08
N PRO A 47 -6.51 12.02 -6.51
CA PRO A 47 -6.18 12.07 -7.93
C PRO A 47 -7.03 11.07 -8.72
N GLY A 48 -7.61 11.51 -9.81
CA GLY A 48 -8.33 10.65 -10.74
C GLY A 48 -7.39 9.68 -11.46
N GLY A 49 -7.92 8.50 -11.83
CA GLY A 49 -7.15 7.51 -12.58
C GLY A 49 -7.98 6.28 -12.97
N ASN A 50 -7.32 5.29 -13.57
CA ASN A 50 -7.97 4.11 -14.16
C ASN A 50 -7.79 2.84 -13.30
N LEU A 51 -7.49 2.95 -12.02
CA LEU A 51 -7.14 1.83 -11.14
C LEU A 51 -5.96 1.00 -11.68
N ASP A 52 -5.06 1.64 -12.41
CA ASP A 52 -3.83 1.07 -12.93
C ASP A 52 -2.62 1.39 -12.03
N PHE A 53 -1.44 0.90 -12.40
CA PHE A 53 -0.22 1.13 -11.63
C PHE A 53 0.16 2.62 -11.54
N MET A 54 -0.11 3.39 -12.59
CA MET A 54 0.14 4.84 -12.59
C MET A 54 -0.78 5.55 -11.62
N HIS A 55 -2.05 5.14 -11.53
CA HIS A 55 -2.98 5.67 -10.53
C HIS A 55 -2.54 5.31 -9.11
N PHE A 56 -2.08 4.08 -8.86
CA PHE A 56 -1.52 3.68 -7.56
C PHE A 56 -0.31 4.54 -7.16
N CYS A 57 0.59 4.85 -8.10
CA CYS A 57 1.70 5.77 -7.87
C CYS A 57 1.24 7.22 -7.62
N ALA A 58 0.22 7.69 -8.34
CA ALA A 58 -0.36 9.03 -8.15
C ALA A 58 -1.02 9.18 -6.76
N LEU A 59 -1.71 8.14 -6.28
CA LEU A 59 -2.23 8.10 -4.90
C LEU A 59 -1.10 8.22 -3.87
N HIS A 60 -0.04 7.44 -4.03
CA HIS A 60 1.11 7.55 -3.13
C HIS A 60 1.73 8.95 -3.17
N HIS A 61 1.90 9.54 -4.36
CA HIS A 61 2.42 10.91 -4.48
C HIS A 61 1.51 11.89 -3.73
N HIS A 62 0.20 11.81 -3.94
CA HIS A 62 -0.77 12.70 -3.29
C HIS A 62 -0.61 12.72 -1.77
N PHE A 63 -0.50 11.56 -1.13
CA PHE A 63 -0.43 11.47 0.33
C PHE A 63 0.96 11.78 0.92
N PHE A 64 2.04 11.61 0.16
CA PHE A 64 3.41 11.69 0.69
C PHE A 64 4.26 12.80 0.09
N GLN A 65 3.74 13.62 -0.82
CA GLN A 65 4.48 14.67 -1.52
C GLN A 65 5.06 15.76 -0.62
N ASP A 66 4.44 16.01 0.54
CA ASP A 66 4.92 17.01 1.52
C ASP A 66 5.95 16.42 2.50
N ILE A 67 6.20 15.10 2.40
CA ILE A 67 7.06 14.38 3.32
C ILE A 67 8.32 13.91 2.62
N TYR A 68 8.19 13.36 1.40
CA TYR A 68 9.27 12.69 0.70
C TYR A 68 9.42 13.14 -0.75
N GLU A 69 10.63 13.51 -1.16
CA GLU A 69 10.97 13.85 -2.55
C GLU A 69 10.66 12.71 -3.53
N TRP A 70 10.77 11.46 -3.08
CA TRP A 70 10.49 10.27 -3.88
C TRP A 70 9.02 9.81 -3.84
N ALA A 71 8.11 10.62 -3.30
CA ALA A 71 6.69 10.29 -3.26
C ALA A 71 6.16 9.89 -4.65
N GLY A 72 5.43 8.77 -4.72
CA GLY A 72 4.91 8.22 -5.98
C GLY A 72 5.93 7.44 -6.82
N GLN A 73 7.20 7.39 -6.43
CA GLN A 73 8.23 6.68 -7.19
C GLN A 73 8.50 5.29 -6.58
N PRO A 74 8.60 4.24 -7.41
CA PRO A 74 9.03 2.93 -6.94
C PRO A 74 10.42 3.01 -6.27
N ARG A 75 10.58 2.29 -5.16
CA ARG A 75 11.86 2.23 -4.45
C ARG A 75 12.99 1.67 -5.30
N THR A 76 14.18 2.18 -5.05
CA THR A 76 15.42 1.72 -5.69
C THR A 76 16.27 0.83 -4.79
N VAL A 77 15.90 0.70 -3.50
CA VAL A 77 16.59 -0.13 -2.52
C VAL A 77 15.81 -1.40 -2.23
N ARG A 78 16.52 -2.51 -2.00
CA ARG A 78 15.90 -3.76 -1.58
C ARG A 78 15.47 -3.63 -0.12
N THR A 79 14.21 -3.95 0.15
CA THR A 79 13.63 -3.90 1.50
C THR A 79 13.03 -5.25 1.87
N GLY A 80 12.95 -5.53 3.16
CA GLY A 80 12.32 -6.71 3.73
C GLY A 80 11.76 -6.42 5.11
N LYS A 81 10.96 -7.32 5.64
CA LYS A 81 10.36 -7.24 6.98
C LYS A 81 10.47 -8.60 7.67
N GLY A 82 11.21 -8.66 8.77
CA GLY A 82 11.60 -9.94 9.36
C GLY A 82 12.48 -10.73 8.40
N ASP A 83 12.14 -11.98 8.16
CA ASP A 83 12.86 -12.86 7.23
C ASP A 83 12.33 -12.79 5.79
N ASN A 84 11.27 -12.02 5.54
CA ASN A 84 10.62 -11.90 4.23
C ASN A 84 11.20 -10.73 3.45
N TRP A 85 11.79 -11.04 2.29
CA TRP A 85 12.25 -10.05 1.32
C TRP A 85 11.18 -9.78 0.28
N PHE A 86 10.91 -8.49 0.05
CA PHE A 86 10.01 -8.04 -1.00
C PHE A 86 10.65 -8.13 -2.39
N CYS A 87 9.87 -7.85 -3.43
CA CYS A 87 10.33 -7.83 -4.81
C CYS A 87 11.65 -7.06 -4.97
N TYR A 88 12.53 -7.54 -5.83
CA TYR A 88 13.73 -6.78 -6.19
C TYR A 88 13.35 -5.46 -6.87
N PRO A 89 14.04 -4.34 -6.58
CA PRO A 89 13.71 -3.02 -7.13
C PRO A 89 13.60 -3.00 -8.66
N GLU A 90 14.50 -3.68 -9.35
CA GLU A 90 14.56 -3.76 -10.81
C GLU A 90 13.35 -4.46 -11.44
N TYR A 91 12.60 -5.25 -10.67
CA TYR A 91 11.42 -5.97 -11.16
C TYR A 91 10.09 -5.33 -10.73
N ILE A 92 10.10 -4.34 -9.83
CA ILE A 92 8.85 -3.70 -9.33
C ILE A 92 7.97 -3.25 -10.48
N GLY A 93 8.52 -2.50 -11.45
CA GLY A 93 7.74 -1.98 -12.57
C GLY A 93 7.10 -3.07 -13.42
N SER A 94 7.84 -4.16 -13.71
CA SER A 94 7.32 -5.26 -14.51
C SER A 94 6.28 -6.09 -13.76
N GLU A 95 6.52 -6.40 -12.49
CA GLU A 95 5.59 -7.21 -11.69
C GLU A 95 4.31 -6.42 -11.36
N ALA A 96 4.44 -5.13 -11.02
CA ALA A 96 3.27 -4.27 -10.84
C ALA A 96 2.46 -4.15 -12.14
N THR A 97 3.11 -3.94 -13.29
CA THR A 97 2.40 -3.89 -14.57
C THR A 97 1.62 -5.17 -14.85
N LYS A 98 2.18 -6.35 -14.58
CA LYS A 98 1.49 -7.63 -14.74
C LYS A 98 0.28 -7.73 -13.80
N LEU A 99 0.46 -7.40 -12.53
CA LEU A 99 -0.60 -7.48 -11.52
C LEU A 99 -1.77 -6.57 -11.86
N PHE A 100 -1.50 -5.32 -12.21
CA PHE A 100 -2.56 -4.36 -12.57
C PHE A 100 -3.21 -4.68 -13.93
N THR A 101 -2.48 -5.30 -14.86
CA THR A 101 -3.07 -5.83 -16.09
C THR A 101 -4.03 -6.98 -15.79
N GLU A 102 -3.67 -7.87 -14.87
CA GLU A 102 -4.56 -8.95 -14.44
C GLU A 102 -5.80 -8.41 -13.71
N LEU A 103 -5.65 -7.38 -12.87
CA LEU A 103 -6.77 -6.67 -12.23
C LEU A 103 -7.75 -6.12 -13.29
N ALA A 104 -7.23 -5.47 -14.33
CA ALA A 104 -8.04 -4.94 -15.43
C ALA A 104 -8.73 -6.07 -16.24
N ASN A 105 -8.03 -7.19 -16.50
CA ASN A 105 -8.57 -8.35 -17.18
C ASN A 105 -9.72 -9.01 -16.38
N ARG A 106 -9.71 -8.88 -15.05
CA ARG A 106 -10.78 -9.31 -14.15
C ARG A 106 -11.85 -8.23 -13.93
N ASN A 107 -11.92 -7.24 -14.82
CA ASN A 107 -12.89 -6.14 -14.73
C ASN A 107 -12.88 -5.44 -13.36
N PHE A 108 -11.68 -5.31 -12.72
CA PHE A 108 -11.53 -4.71 -11.38
C PHE A 108 -12.46 -5.35 -10.33
N PHE A 109 -12.75 -6.64 -10.49
CA PHE A 109 -13.66 -7.43 -9.65
C PHE A 109 -15.13 -6.93 -9.63
N ALA A 110 -15.52 -6.09 -10.60
CA ALA A 110 -16.88 -5.56 -10.69
C ALA A 110 -17.92 -6.65 -11.05
N ASP A 111 -17.48 -7.80 -11.50
CA ASP A 111 -18.34 -8.96 -11.83
C ASP A 111 -18.52 -9.92 -10.63
N ALA A 112 -17.99 -9.60 -9.44
CA ALA A 112 -18.16 -10.40 -8.25
C ALA A 112 -19.64 -10.52 -7.87
N LYS A 113 -20.09 -11.74 -7.61
CA LYS A 113 -21.52 -12.04 -7.36
C LYS A 113 -21.99 -11.56 -5.99
N ASP A 114 -21.06 -11.49 -5.06
CA ASP A 114 -21.31 -11.10 -3.68
C ASP A 114 -20.02 -10.58 -3.00
N GLU A 115 -20.17 -10.07 -1.78
CA GLU A 115 -19.09 -9.56 -0.95
C GLU A 115 -18.00 -10.62 -0.70
N ALA A 116 -18.35 -11.89 -0.58
CA ALA A 116 -17.40 -12.95 -0.30
C ALA A 116 -16.48 -13.24 -1.50
N GLU A 117 -17.02 -13.26 -2.72
CA GLU A 117 -16.24 -13.41 -3.96
C GLU A 117 -15.32 -12.19 -4.16
N PHE A 118 -15.85 -10.96 -4.00
CA PHE A 118 -15.04 -9.75 -4.06
C PHE A 118 -13.89 -9.77 -3.03
N ALA A 119 -14.19 -10.11 -1.77
CA ALA A 119 -13.20 -10.14 -0.70
C ALA A 119 -12.06 -11.14 -0.97
N GLN A 120 -12.36 -12.30 -1.56
CA GLN A 120 -11.35 -13.29 -1.96
C GLN A 120 -10.44 -12.76 -3.07
N ASP A 121 -11.03 -12.17 -4.11
CA ASP A 121 -10.26 -11.60 -5.22
C ASP A 121 -9.42 -10.39 -4.80
N ALA A 122 -9.99 -9.51 -3.97
CA ALA A 122 -9.27 -8.36 -3.41
C ALA A 122 -8.15 -8.80 -2.46
N ALA A 123 -8.34 -9.85 -1.66
CA ALA A 123 -7.30 -10.41 -0.80
C ALA A 123 -6.13 -10.96 -1.61
N TRP A 124 -6.41 -11.68 -2.71
CA TRP A 124 -5.37 -12.11 -3.64
C TRP A 124 -4.59 -10.91 -4.20
N PHE A 125 -5.29 -9.92 -4.73
CA PHE A 125 -4.64 -8.73 -5.31
C PHE A 125 -3.77 -7.98 -4.30
N LEU A 126 -4.28 -7.74 -3.09
CA LEU A 126 -3.53 -7.04 -2.04
C LEU A 126 -2.31 -7.85 -1.56
N SER A 127 -2.41 -9.18 -1.49
CA SER A 127 -1.29 -10.05 -1.13
C SER A 127 -0.15 -9.94 -2.16
N GLU A 128 -0.47 -10.02 -3.45
CA GLU A 128 0.51 -9.85 -4.54
C GLU A 128 1.12 -8.44 -4.53
N LEU A 129 0.28 -7.41 -4.34
CA LEU A 129 0.73 -6.03 -4.25
C LEU A 129 1.64 -5.79 -3.03
N ASN A 130 1.35 -6.45 -1.91
CA ASN A 130 2.19 -6.42 -0.72
C ASN A 130 3.53 -7.13 -0.94
N ALA A 131 3.56 -8.22 -1.68
CA ALA A 131 4.81 -8.90 -2.04
C ALA A 131 5.70 -8.05 -2.98
N ILE A 132 5.09 -7.27 -3.87
CA ILE A 132 5.81 -6.29 -4.70
C ILE A 132 6.39 -5.18 -3.84
N HIS A 133 5.63 -4.63 -2.90
CA HIS A 133 6.05 -3.58 -1.96
C HIS A 133 6.71 -2.40 -2.66
N THR A 134 5.92 -1.70 -3.45
CA THR A 134 6.37 -0.74 -4.47
C THR A 134 7.22 0.40 -3.92
N PHE A 135 6.81 0.99 -2.80
CA PHE A 135 7.42 2.22 -2.26
C PHE A 135 8.37 1.94 -1.11
N ARG A 136 9.21 2.91 -0.79
CA ARG A 136 10.13 2.78 0.35
C ARG A 136 9.39 2.82 1.70
N GLU A 137 8.33 3.62 1.81
CA GLU A 137 7.44 3.73 2.96
C GLU A 137 5.99 3.93 2.48
N GLY A 138 5.00 3.84 3.35
CA GLY A 138 3.60 4.15 3.06
C GLY A 138 2.81 3.06 2.31
N ASN A 139 3.41 1.92 1.98
CA ASN A 139 2.76 0.88 1.17
C ASN A 139 1.41 0.43 1.75
N GLY A 140 1.35 0.12 3.04
CA GLY A 140 0.11 -0.36 3.66
C GLY A 140 -1.02 0.67 3.63
N ARG A 141 -0.70 1.94 3.89
CA ARG A 141 -1.67 3.05 3.83
C ARG A 141 -2.24 3.21 2.43
N ILE A 142 -1.40 3.22 1.40
CA ILE A 142 -1.86 3.37 0.02
C ILE A 142 -2.57 2.13 -0.51
N GLN A 143 -2.19 0.93 -0.09
CA GLN A 143 -2.94 -0.30 -0.40
C GLN A 143 -4.37 -0.23 0.13
N LEU A 144 -4.58 0.33 1.34
CA LEU A 144 -5.91 0.51 1.92
C LEU A 144 -6.72 1.57 1.17
N VAL A 145 -6.11 2.71 0.81
CA VAL A 145 -6.74 3.74 -0.04
C VAL A 145 -7.15 3.13 -1.39
N PHE A 146 -6.26 2.36 -2.01
CA PHE A 146 -6.56 1.71 -3.29
C PHE A 146 -7.69 0.66 -3.16
N LEU A 147 -7.70 -0.12 -2.07
CA LEU A 147 -8.80 -1.05 -1.77
C LEU A 147 -10.14 -0.31 -1.66
N THR A 148 -10.18 0.85 -1.01
CA THR A 148 -11.39 1.67 -0.90
C THR A 148 -11.91 2.07 -2.28
N LEU A 149 -11.03 2.50 -3.19
CA LEU A 149 -11.40 2.87 -4.56
C LEU A 149 -11.87 1.65 -5.37
N LEU A 150 -11.18 0.51 -5.23
CA LEU A 150 -11.52 -0.74 -5.89
C LEU A 150 -12.90 -1.25 -5.44
N THR A 151 -13.16 -1.21 -4.13
CA THR A 151 -14.46 -1.57 -3.52
C THR A 151 -15.59 -0.73 -4.10
N ARG A 152 -15.40 0.60 -4.17
CA ARG A 152 -16.40 1.53 -4.75
C ARG A 152 -16.61 1.29 -6.24
N HIS A 153 -15.53 1.00 -6.98
CA HIS A 153 -15.62 0.68 -8.41
C HIS A 153 -16.43 -0.61 -8.65
N ALA A 154 -16.26 -1.61 -7.82
CA ALA A 154 -17.02 -2.86 -7.89
C ALA A 154 -18.48 -2.74 -7.38
N GLY A 155 -18.89 -1.55 -6.94
CA GLY A 155 -20.27 -1.28 -6.51
C GLY A 155 -20.57 -1.61 -5.05
N PHE A 156 -19.56 -1.94 -4.25
CA PHE A 156 -19.69 -2.16 -2.81
C PHE A 156 -19.44 -0.87 -2.03
N LYS A 157 -19.93 -0.81 -0.79
CA LYS A 157 -19.69 0.31 0.11
C LYS A 157 -18.52 -0.05 1.05
N PHE A 158 -17.49 0.79 1.11
CA PHE A 158 -16.44 0.66 2.10
C PHE A 158 -16.86 1.36 3.40
N ASP A 159 -16.85 0.64 4.52
CA ASP A 159 -17.19 1.12 5.86
C ASP A 159 -15.92 1.20 6.72
N GLU A 160 -15.36 2.41 6.83
CA GLU A 160 -14.14 2.67 7.59
C GLU A 160 -14.29 2.41 9.09
N ASP A 161 -15.52 2.54 9.64
CA ASP A 161 -15.80 2.31 11.07
C ASP A 161 -15.63 0.82 11.45
N GLN A 162 -15.69 -0.08 10.47
CA GLN A 162 -15.49 -1.52 10.67
C GLN A 162 -14.02 -1.94 10.52
N LEU A 163 -13.13 -1.03 10.10
CA LEU A 163 -11.71 -1.34 9.94
C LEU A 163 -11.05 -1.62 11.30
N ARG A 164 -10.32 -2.72 11.37
CA ARG A 164 -9.49 -3.09 12.52
C ARG A 164 -8.03 -3.09 12.09
N PRO A 165 -7.31 -1.95 12.22
CA PRO A 165 -5.97 -1.78 11.63
C PRO A 165 -4.96 -2.84 12.05
N GLU A 166 -4.95 -3.24 13.33
CA GLU A 166 -4.02 -4.26 13.82
C GLU A 166 -4.32 -5.65 13.24
N GLU A 167 -5.59 -6.04 13.16
CA GLU A 167 -5.99 -7.34 12.61
C GLU A 167 -5.80 -7.36 11.08
N PHE A 168 -6.12 -6.28 10.41
CA PHE A 168 -5.86 -6.13 8.98
C PHE A 168 -4.35 -6.25 8.66
N LEU A 169 -3.50 -5.59 9.47
CA LEU A 169 -2.04 -5.71 9.31
C LEU A 169 -1.55 -7.14 9.56
N LYS A 170 -2.08 -7.84 10.59
CA LYS A 170 -1.73 -9.25 10.84
C LYS A 170 -2.14 -10.14 9.67
N ALA A 171 -3.35 -9.93 9.14
CA ALA A 171 -3.85 -10.66 7.97
C ALA A 171 -3.00 -10.42 6.72
N MET A 172 -2.56 -9.16 6.49
CA MET A 172 -1.61 -8.82 5.41
C MET A 172 -0.25 -9.51 5.57
N ILE A 173 0.25 -9.69 6.81
CA ILE A 173 1.50 -10.41 7.06
C ILE A 173 1.34 -11.90 6.74
N VAL A 174 0.25 -12.50 7.19
CA VAL A 174 -0.05 -13.93 6.96
C VAL A 174 -0.28 -14.21 5.47
N SER A 175 -0.90 -13.28 4.74
CA SER A 175 -1.16 -13.43 3.31
C SER A 175 0.12 -13.53 2.46
N PHE A 176 1.26 -13.04 2.97
CA PHE A 176 2.55 -13.16 2.29
C PHE A 176 2.98 -14.62 2.08
N ASP A 177 2.55 -15.52 2.96
CA ASP A 177 2.79 -16.96 2.86
C ASP A 177 1.71 -17.70 2.04
N GLY A 178 0.79 -16.97 1.40
CA GLY A 178 -0.30 -17.52 0.57
C GLY A 178 -1.59 -17.82 1.32
N GLU A 179 -1.65 -17.56 2.63
CA GLU A 179 -2.84 -17.79 3.46
C GLU A 179 -3.80 -16.59 3.39
N LEU A 180 -4.69 -16.58 2.40
CA LEU A 180 -5.55 -15.44 2.08
C LEU A 180 -6.82 -15.33 2.95
N GLY A 181 -7.22 -16.39 3.64
CA GLY A 181 -8.50 -16.45 4.34
C GLY A 181 -8.70 -15.33 5.35
N ALA A 182 -7.71 -15.09 6.21
CA ALA A 182 -7.79 -14.03 7.22
C ALA A 182 -7.90 -12.62 6.58
N LEU A 183 -7.21 -12.37 5.47
CA LEU A 183 -7.28 -11.09 4.77
C LEU A 183 -8.64 -10.92 4.07
N ALA A 184 -9.17 -11.98 3.46
CA ALA A 184 -10.51 -11.95 2.88
C ALA A 184 -11.60 -11.68 3.94
N ASP A 185 -11.48 -12.26 5.14
CA ASP A 185 -12.40 -12.01 6.24
C ASP A 185 -12.35 -10.55 6.73
N GLU A 186 -11.15 -9.94 6.81
CA GLU A 186 -11.02 -8.52 7.18
C GLU A 186 -11.54 -7.60 6.08
N ILE A 187 -11.31 -7.92 4.79
CA ILE A 187 -11.88 -7.15 3.67
C ILE A 187 -13.41 -7.25 3.69
N LYS A 188 -13.96 -8.46 3.85
CA LYS A 188 -15.40 -8.67 3.93
C LYS A 188 -16.06 -7.92 5.08
N ARG A 189 -15.34 -7.65 6.15
CA ARG A 189 -15.85 -6.88 7.29
C ARG A 189 -16.09 -5.41 6.96
N VAL A 190 -15.28 -4.83 6.09
CA VAL A 190 -15.29 -3.39 5.76
C VAL A 190 -16.10 -3.05 4.51
N ILE A 191 -16.78 -4.05 3.91
CA ILE A 191 -17.61 -3.88 2.71
C ILE A 191 -19.07 -4.24 2.93
#